data_9af52900d69eb1e250f14ca4b3d2b2f9
#
_entry.id   9af52900d69eb1e250f14ca4b3d2b2f9
#
_cell.length_a   1.000
_cell.length_b   1.000
_cell.length_c   1.000
_cell.angle_alpha   90.00
_cell.angle_beta   90.00
_cell.angle_gamma   90.00
#
_symmetry.space_group_name_H-M   'P 1'
#
loop_
_entity.id
_entity.type
_entity.pdbx_description
1 polymer ?
#
loop_
_entity_poly.entity_id
_entity_poly.type
_entity_poly.pdbx_seq_one_letter_code
_entity_poly.pdbx_strand_id
1 'polypeptide(L)'
;MDALKWCGIMPEEGPGIGGEYGPYVQSERNEMYKPYAEQLVKEEKAYYAFDTAEELDNIREQAKAMGMPNWQYNSVTRTSLKNSLTLQHDEFQRKLEAGEPYVIRMKMPRNKDVRFEDIIRGWVVVNTNNLDDKVLYKSDGMPTY
;
A
#
# COMPACT_ATOMS: atom_id res chain seq x y z
N MET A 1 -18.70 17.71 13.94
CA MET A 1 -18.22 18.62 15.00
C MET A 1 -19.28 18.93 16.05
N ASP A 2 -20.55 19.13 15.70
CA ASP A 2 -21.61 19.51 16.65
C ASP A 2 -21.82 18.48 17.77
N ALA A 3 -21.74 17.19 17.46
CA ALA A 3 -21.84 16.12 18.46
C ALA A 3 -20.71 16.18 19.51
N LEU A 4 -19.47 16.43 19.07
CA LEU A 4 -18.32 16.56 19.99
C LEU A 4 -18.45 17.79 20.86
N LYS A 5 -18.93 18.91 20.29
CA LYS A 5 -19.22 20.14 21.04
C LYS A 5 -20.32 19.91 22.10
N TRP A 6 -21.38 19.20 21.71
CA TRP A 6 -22.46 18.84 22.62
C TRP A 6 -21.98 17.93 23.77
N CYS A 7 -21.07 16.99 23.48
CA CYS A 7 -20.47 16.11 24.50
C CYS A 7 -19.41 16.80 25.38
N GLY A 8 -18.98 18.03 25.04
CA GLY A 8 -17.89 18.71 25.74
C GLY A 8 -16.49 18.12 25.50
N ILE A 9 -16.29 17.36 24.42
CA ILE A 9 -15.03 16.67 24.08
C ILE A 9 -14.47 17.17 22.76
N MET A 10 -14.44 18.49 22.55
CA MET A 10 -13.85 19.07 21.34
C MET A 10 -12.35 18.77 21.28
N PRO A 11 -11.83 18.33 20.14
CA PRO A 11 -10.39 18.21 19.95
C PRO A 11 -9.72 19.59 19.95
N GLU A 12 -8.46 19.62 20.36
CA GLU A 12 -7.66 20.85 20.35
C GLU A 12 -7.21 21.24 18.95
N GLU A 13 -7.05 20.25 18.06
CA GLU A 13 -6.71 20.43 16.64
C GLU A 13 -7.39 19.38 15.76
N GLY A 14 -7.50 19.67 14.46
CA GLY A 14 -8.10 18.74 13.50
C GLY A 14 -8.81 19.42 12.35
N PRO A 15 -9.53 18.64 11.48
CA PRO A 15 -10.28 19.18 10.36
C PRO A 15 -11.30 20.24 10.81
N GLY A 16 -11.23 21.44 10.21
CA GLY A 16 -12.12 22.54 10.51
C GLY A 16 -11.83 23.33 11.79
N ILE A 17 -10.85 22.91 12.59
CA ILE A 17 -10.35 23.64 13.75
C ILE A 17 -8.98 24.26 13.43
N GLY A 18 -8.15 23.55 12.67
CA GLY A 18 -6.76 23.90 12.42
C GLY A 18 -5.83 23.30 13.47
N GLY A 19 -4.60 23.80 13.53
CA GLY A 19 -3.56 23.37 14.46
C GLY A 19 -2.17 23.34 13.80
N GLU A 20 -1.16 22.97 14.58
CA GLU A 20 0.25 23.05 14.18
C GLU A 20 0.62 21.96 13.16
N TYR A 21 -0.06 20.80 13.20
CA TYR A 21 0.28 19.62 12.38
C TYR A 21 -0.59 19.47 11.13
N GLY A 22 -1.25 20.55 10.71
CA GLY A 22 -2.03 20.57 9.45
C GLY A 22 -1.18 20.29 8.19
N PRO A 23 -1.85 20.09 7.07
CA PRO A 23 -3.30 19.93 6.88
C PRO A 23 -3.82 18.61 7.45
N TYR A 24 -5.09 18.57 7.91
CA TYR A 24 -5.69 17.39 8.58
C TYR A 24 -6.58 16.57 7.64
N VAL A 25 -6.88 17.07 6.46
CA VAL A 25 -7.64 16.34 5.43
C VAL A 25 -6.68 15.61 4.51
N GLN A 26 -6.89 14.32 4.30
CA GLN A 26 -5.96 13.48 3.53
C GLN A 26 -5.74 14.01 2.10
N SER A 27 -6.79 14.49 1.43
CA SER A 27 -6.70 15.05 0.07
C SER A 27 -5.83 16.31 -0.02
N GLU A 28 -5.64 17.02 1.07
CA GLU A 28 -4.77 18.20 1.15
C GLU A 28 -3.29 17.83 1.38
N ARG A 29 -3.02 16.55 1.65
CA ARG A 29 -1.68 16.00 1.94
C ARG A 29 -1.07 15.24 0.77
N ASN A 30 -1.69 15.21 -0.40
CA ASN A 30 -1.30 14.35 -1.53
C ASN A 30 0.18 14.47 -1.90
N GLU A 31 0.70 15.69 -1.97
CA GLU A 31 2.09 15.94 -2.33
C GLU A 31 3.09 15.45 -1.26
N MET A 32 2.64 15.30 -0.02
CA MET A 32 3.50 14.85 1.08
C MET A 32 3.76 13.35 1.07
N TYR A 33 2.89 12.54 0.48
CA TYR A 33 2.96 11.07 0.58
C TYR A 33 3.96 10.43 -0.39
N LYS A 34 4.07 10.99 -1.60
CA LYS A 34 4.94 10.45 -2.65
C LYS A 34 6.40 10.29 -2.20
N PRO A 35 7.05 11.30 -1.58
CA PRO A 35 8.42 11.19 -1.11
C PRO A 35 8.64 10.03 -0.12
N TYR A 36 7.68 9.77 0.78
CA TYR A 36 7.77 8.66 1.73
C TYR A 36 7.63 7.30 1.04
N ALA A 37 6.73 7.18 0.06
CA ALA A 37 6.60 5.96 -0.73
C ALA A 37 7.88 5.67 -1.54
N GLU A 38 8.47 6.70 -2.16
CA GLU A 38 9.74 6.60 -2.89
C GLU A 38 10.93 6.30 -1.96
N GLN A 39 10.92 6.82 -0.73
CA GLN A 39 11.91 6.46 0.28
C GLN A 39 11.87 4.95 0.57
N LEU A 40 10.68 4.37 0.76
CA LEU A 40 10.54 2.93 0.97
C LEU A 40 11.03 2.10 -0.23
N VAL A 41 10.86 2.61 -1.45
CA VAL A 41 11.44 1.96 -2.64
C VAL A 41 12.97 2.00 -2.60
N LYS A 42 13.58 3.14 -2.26
CA LYS A 42 15.04 3.29 -2.10
C LYS A 42 15.60 2.37 -1.01
N GLU A 43 14.82 2.15 0.05
CA GLU A 43 15.16 1.25 1.15
C GLU A 43 14.85 -0.24 0.83
N GLU A 44 14.46 -0.56 -0.40
CA GLU A 44 14.04 -1.89 -0.85
C GLU A 44 12.87 -2.51 -0.05
N LYS A 45 12.09 -1.67 0.63
CA LYS A 45 10.89 -2.07 1.39
C LYS A 45 9.60 -1.96 0.59
N ALA A 46 9.66 -1.32 -0.57
CA ALA A 46 8.56 -1.17 -1.54
C ALA A 46 9.09 -1.31 -2.97
N TYR A 47 8.18 -1.38 -3.94
CA TYR A 47 8.51 -1.50 -5.36
C TYR A 47 7.37 -0.97 -6.24
N TYR A 48 7.70 -0.59 -7.48
CA TYR A 48 6.73 -0.16 -8.49
C TYR A 48 6.06 -1.36 -9.14
N ALA A 49 4.74 -1.30 -9.34
CA ALA A 49 3.96 -2.31 -10.05
C ALA A 49 3.09 -1.66 -11.13
N PHE A 50 3.10 -2.25 -12.33
CA PHE A 50 2.46 -1.73 -13.55
C PHE A 50 1.29 -2.58 -14.02
N ASP A 51 0.93 -3.62 -13.27
CA ASP A 51 -0.24 -4.43 -13.59
C ASP A 51 -1.51 -3.59 -13.49
N THR A 52 -2.33 -3.62 -14.52
CA THR A 52 -3.61 -2.90 -14.54
C THR A 52 -4.66 -3.60 -13.67
N ALA A 53 -5.72 -2.88 -13.30
CA ALA A 53 -6.83 -3.48 -12.54
C ALA A 53 -7.47 -4.64 -13.33
N GLU A 54 -7.66 -4.47 -14.65
CA GLU A 54 -8.23 -5.48 -15.53
C GLU A 54 -7.35 -6.75 -15.60
N GLU A 55 -6.03 -6.59 -15.73
CA GLU A 55 -5.10 -7.72 -15.72
C GLU A 55 -5.16 -8.50 -14.41
N LEU A 56 -5.19 -7.78 -13.28
CA LEU A 56 -5.28 -8.40 -11.95
C LEU A 56 -6.62 -9.10 -11.75
N ASP A 57 -7.72 -8.55 -12.25
CA ASP A 57 -9.04 -9.18 -12.17
C ASP A 57 -9.10 -10.45 -13.02
N ASN A 58 -8.55 -10.44 -14.22
CA ASN A 58 -8.43 -11.62 -15.06
C ASN A 58 -7.61 -12.74 -14.36
N ILE A 59 -6.50 -12.38 -13.71
CA ILE A 59 -5.70 -13.35 -12.95
C ILE A 59 -6.50 -13.93 -11.77
N ARG A 60 -7.27 -13.10 -11.06
CA ARG A 60 -8.14 -13.56 -9.95
C ARG A 60 -9.21 -14.54 -10.42
N GLU A 61 -9.87 -14.25 -11.55
CA GLU A 61 -10.90 -15.14 -12.12
C GLU A 61 -10.28 -16.46 -12.58
N GLN A 62 -9.13 -16.44 -13.22
CA GLN A 62 -8.40 -17.67 -13.60
C GLN A 62 -8.01 -18.48 -12.36
N ALA A 63 -7.44 -17.84 -11.34
CA ALA A 63 -7.09 -18.50 -10.09
C ALA A 63 -8.29 -19.13 -9.40
N LYS A 64 -9.43 -18.44 -9.40
CA LYS A 64 -10.69 -18.95 -8.86
C LYS A 64 -11.18 -20.17 -9.62
N ALA A 65 -11.12 -20.15 -10.95
CA ALA A 65 -11.47 -21.29 -11.81
C ALA A 65 -10.56 -22.51 -11.56
N MET A 66 -9.30 -22.29 -11.16
CA MET A 66 -8.34 -23.33 -10.77
C MET A 66 -8.44 -23.77 -9.31
N GLY A 67 -9.48 -23.34 -8.58
CA GLY A 67 -9.68 -23.72 -7.18
C GLY A 67 -8.87 -22.91 -6.16
N MET A 68 -8.32 -21.75 -6.56
CA MET A 68 -7.58 -20.82 -5.71
C MET A 68 -8.36 -19.50 -5.50
N PRO A 69 -9.49 -19.48 -4.77
CA PRO A 69 -10.38 -18.32 -4.68
C PRO A 69 -9.76 -17.12 -3.93
N ASN A 70 -8.71 -17.38 -3.12
CA ASN A 70 -8.06 -16.37 -2.29
C ASN A 70 -6.70 -15.94 -2.88
N TRP A 71 -6.63 -15.79 -4.20
CA TRP A 71 -5.42 -15.29 -4.83
C TRP A 71 -5.09 -13.88 -4.34
N GLN A 72 -3.82 -13.64 -4.01
CA GLN A 72 -3.32 -12.36 -3.52
C GLN A 72 -2.04 -11.97 -4.26
N TYR A 73 -1.83 -10.68 -4.41
CA TYR A 73 -0.56 -10.11 -4.81
C TYR A 73 0.39 -10.16 -3.61
N ASN A 74 1.30 -11.12 -3.55
CA ASN A 74 2.14 -11.37 -2.39
C ASN A 74 3.59 -11.71 -2.77
N SER A 75 4.41 -12.07 -1.81
CA SER A 75 5.83 -12.39 -1.98
C SER A 75 6.13 -13.54 -2.95
N VAL A 76 5.14 -14.36 -3.30
CA VAL A 76 5.27 -15.45 -4.28
C VAL A 76 4.77 -15.00 -5.65
N THR A 77 3.54 -14.52 -5.74
CA THR A 77 2.87 -14.17 -6.99
C THR A 77 3.50 -12.98 -7.71
N ARG A 78 4.10 -12.02 -6.98
CA ARG A 78 4.79 -10.87 -7.56
C ARG A 78 5.91 -11.24 -8.53
N THR A 79 6.47 -12.45 -8.42
CA THR A 79 7.58 -12.89 -9.29
C THR A 79 7.16 -13.17 -10.74
N SER A 80 5.86 -13.29 -10.99
CA SER A 80 5.27 -13.49 -12.32
C SER A 80 4.48 -12.29 -12.82
N LEU A 81 4.57 -11.14 -12.15
CA LEU A 81 3.79 -9.94 -12.43
C LEU A 81 4.68 -8.79 -12.91
N LYS A 82 4.08 -7.74 -13.50
CA LYS A 82 4.78 -6.60 -14.11
C LYS A 82 5.21 -5.59 -13.05
N ASN A 83 6.40 -5.74 -12.53
CA ASN A 83 6.89 -4.84 -11.49
C ASN A 83 8.39 -4.59 -11.58
N SER A 84 8.90 -3.61 -10.85
CA SER A 84 10.31 -3.23 -10.89
C SER A 84 11.30 -4.28 -10.37
N LEU A 85 10.80 -5.38 -9.78
CA LEU A 85 11.63 -6.52 -9.35
C LEU A 85 11.76 -7.59 -10.44
N THR A 86 10.88 -7.58 -11.45
CA THR A 86 10.79 -8.59 -12.52
C THR A 86 11.13 -8.04 -13.90
N LEU A 87 10.87 -6.75 -14.14
CA LEU A 87 11.19 -6.08 -15.39
C LEU A 87 12.70 -5.86 -15.53
N GLN A 88 13.19 -5.89 -16.78
CA GLN A 88 14.54 -5.47 -17.07
C GLN A 88 14.70 -3.97 -16.78
N HIS A 89 15.88 -3.56 -16.34
CA HIS A 89 16.13 -2.16 -15.92
C HIS A 89 15.73 -1.13 -17.00
N ASP A 90 16.10 -1.38 -18.26
CA ASP A 90 15.80 -0.46 -19.36
C ASP A 90 14.29 -0.41 -19.67
N GLU A 91 13.57 -1.51 -19.51
CA GLU A 91 12.12 -1.55 -19.67
C GLU A 91 11.43 -0.78 -18.54
N PHE A 92 11.87 -0.98 -17.31
CA PHE A 92 11.37 -0.25 -16.16
C PHE A 92 11.56 1.27 -16.33
N GLN A 93 12.75 1.71 -16.73
CA GLN A 93 13.04 3.13 -16.96
C GLN A 93 12.15 3.72 -18.07
N ARG A 94 12.02 3.02 -19.20
CA ARG A 94 11.14 3.46 -20.30
C ARG A 94 9.70 3.64 -19.85
N LYS A 95 9.15 2.74 -19.00
CA LYS A 95 7.79 2.86 -18.47
C LYS A 95 7.62 4.09 -17.59
N LEU A 96 8.59 4.39 -16.74
CA LEU A 96 8.57 5.58 -15.90
C LEU A 96 8.65 6.86 -16.75
N GLU A 97 9.56 6.91 -17.74
CA GLU A 97 9.75 8.06 -18.64
C GLU A 97 8.52 8.29 -19.54
N ALA A 98 7.86 7.22 -19.97
CA ALA A 98 6.61 7.29 -20.71
C ALA A 98 5.41 7.73 -19.86
N GLY A 99 5.57 7.85 -18.52
CA GLY A 99 4.49 8.20 -17.61
C GLY A 99 3.41 7.11 -17.49
N GLU A 100 3.78 5.84 -17.72
CA GLU A 100 2.81 4.74 -17.55
C GLU A 100 2.27 4.72 -16.12
N PRO A 101 0.95 4.51 -15.93
CA PRO A 101 0.36 4.41 -14.61
C PRO A 101 0.99 3.28 -13.80
N TYR A 102 1.36 3.57 -12.57
CA TYR A 102 1.91 2.59 -11.64
C TYR A 102 1.32 2.75 -10.24
N VAL A 103 1.47 1.73 -9.44
CA VAL A 103 1.27 1.79 -7.99
C VAL A 103 2.57 1.43 -7.28
N ILE A 104 2.75 1.94 -6.05
CA ILE A 104 3.86 1.48 -5.19
C ILE A 104 3.28 0.49 -4.19
N ARG A 105 3.86 -0.70 -4.13
CA ARG A 105 3.46 -1.79 -3.24
C ARG A 105 4.50 -2.02 -2.17
N MET A 106 4.04 -2.37 -0.98
CA MET A 106 4.91 -2.87 0.08
C MET A 106 5.57 -4.18 -0.35
N LYS A 107 6.88 -4.32 -0.13
CA LYS A 107 7.64 -5.56 -0.40
C LYS A 107 7.63 -6.44 0.85
N MET A 108 6.58 -7.22 1.04
CA MET A 108 6.53 -8.17 2.15
C MET A 108 7.69 -9.16 2.09
N PRO A 109 8.45 -9.35 3.18
CA PRO A 109 9.46 -10.39 3.25
C PRO A 109 8.79 -11.76 3.19
N ARG A 110 9.46 -12.73 2.54
CA ARG A 110 8.93 -14.09 2.42
C ARG A 110 9.19 -14.88 3.70
N ASN A 111 8.18 -15.58 4.20
CA ASN A 111 8.26 -16.55 5.31
C ASN A 111 8.95 -16.00 6.57
N LYS A 112 8.55 -14.80 7.00
CA LYS A 112 9.01 -14.20 8.26
C LYS A 112 7.90 -14.15 9.28
N ASP A 113 8.21 -14.51 10.51
CA ASP A 113 7.33 -14.30 11.65
C ASP A 113 7.51 -12.88 12.20
N VAL A 114 6.43 -12.13 12.26
CA VAL A 114 6.35 -10.85 12.97
C VAL A 114 5.69 -11.11 14.31
N ARG A 115 6.38 -10.72 15.38
CA ARG A 115 5.92 -10.91 16.75
C ARG A 115 5.74 -9.57 17.42
N PHE A 116 4.62 -9.41 18.10
CA PHE A 116 4.35 -8.23 18.93
C PHE A 116 3.45 -8.59 20.09
N GLU A 117 3.53 -7.82 21.16
CA GLU A 117 2.66 -7.95 22.33
C GLU A 117 1.46 -7.03 22.18
N ASP A 118 0.29 -7.62 22.07
CA ASP A 118 -0.99 -6.91 22.08
C ASP A 118 -1.48 -6.76 23.52
N ILE A 119 -1.93 -5.57 23.90
CA ILE A 119 -2.35 -5.30 25.28
C ILE A 119 -3.52 -6.18 25.74
N ILE A 120 -4.38 -6.60 24.80
CA ILE A 120 -5.58 -7.40 25.09
C ILE A 120 -5.31 -8.89 24.87
N ARG A 121 -4.60 -9.25 23.78
CA ARG A 121 -4.40 -10.63 23.32
C ARG A 121 -3.10 -11.25 23.81
N GLY A 122 -2.19 -10.47 24.39
CA GLY A 122 -0.84 -10.89 24.72
C GLY A 122 0.01 -11.07 23.45
N TRP A 123 0.91 -12.04 23.44
CA TRP A 123 1.80 -12.30 22.32
C TRP A 123 1.05 -12.77 21.07
N VAL A 124 1.19 -12.00 20.00
CA VAL A 124 0.66 -12.32 18.67
C VAL A 124 1.82 -12.59 17.70
N VAL A 125 1.69 -13.64 16.91
CA VAL A 125 2.65 -14.01 15.87
C VAL A 125 1.91 -14.08 14.54
N VAL A 126 2.38 -13.34 13.55
CA VAL A 126 1.83 -13.34 12.19
C VAL A 126 2.93 -13.71 11.21
N ASN A 127 2.73 -14.79 10.43
CA ASN A 127 3.64 -15.12 9.35
C ASN A 127 3.33 -14.28 8.11
N THR A 128 4.36 -13.67 7.52
CA THR A 128 4.24 -12.78 6.36
C THR A 128 3.76 -13.46 5.08
N ASN A 129 3.78 -14.78 4.99
CA ASN A 129 3.17 -15.50 3.87
C ASN A 129 1.66 -15.37 3.81
N ASN A 130 1.02 -15.00 4.92
CA ASN A 130 -0.42 -14.74 5.01
C ASN A 130 -0.79 -13.28 4.66
N LEU A 131 0.20 -12.46 4.31
CA LEU A 131 0.04 -11.05 4.02
C LEU A 131 0.27 -10.80 2.53
N ASP A 132 -0.52 -9.88 1.97
CA ASP A 132 -0.34 -9.39 0.62
C ASP A 132 0.63 -8.19 0.57
N ASP A 133 1.19 -7.95 -0.61
CA ASP A 133 1.97 -6.74 -0.91
C ASP A 133 1.00 -5.57 -1.11
N LYS A 134 0.58 -4.95 -0.02
CA LYS A 134 -0.39 -3.84 -0.03
C LYS A 134 0.06 -2.69 -0.94
N VAL A 135 -0.88 -2.09 -1.64
CA VAL A 135 -0.66 -0.82 -2.32
C VAL A 135 -0.49 0.27 -1.26
N LEU A 136 0.63 0.94 -1.27
CA LEU A 136 0.93 2.09 -0.40
C LEU A 136 0.55 3.41 -1.09
N TYR A 137 0.83 3.51 -2.40
CA TYR A 137 0.58 4.69 -3.21
C TYR A 137 -0.07 4.29 -4.52
N LYS A 138 -1.21 4.88 -4.82
CA LYS A 138 -2.04 4.57 -5.98
C LYS A 138 -1.63 5.41 -7.21
N SER A 139 -2.05 4.98 -8.39
CA SER A 139 -1.79 5.67 -9.66
C SER A 139 -2.48 7.05 -9.75
N ASP A 140 -3.50 7.32 -8.94
CA ASP A 140 -4.17 8.61 -8.83
C ASP A 140 -3.44 9.61 -7.90
N GLY A 141 -2.28 9.23 -7.36
CA GLY A 141 -1.51 10.08 -6.45
C GLY A 141 -1.96 10.03 -4.99
N MET A 142 -2.90 9.15 -4.66
CA MET A 142 -3.41 9.01 -3.30
C MET A 142 -2.77 7.82 -2.57
N PRO A 143 -2.50 7.94 -1.27
CA PRO A 143 -2.10 6.79 -0.47
C PRO A 143 -3.29 5.87 -0.23
N THR A 144 -2.99 4.64 0.19
CA THR A 144 -3.99 3.70 0.72
C THR A 144 -4.07 3.84 2.24
N TYR A 145 -5.24 3.55 2.80
CA TYR A 145 -5.43 3.52 4.26
C TYR A 145 -4.71 2.32 4.89
#